data_500dcd6072affb8bc2cecebf193864fd
#
_entry.id   500dcd6072affb8bc2cecebf193864fd
#
_cell.length_a   1.000
_cell.length_b   1.000
_cell.length_c   1.000
_cell.angle_alpha   90.00
_cell.angle_beta   90.00
_cell.angle_gamma   90.00
#
_symmetry.space_group_name_H-M   'P 1'
#
loop_
_entity.id
_entity.type
_entity.pdbx_description
1 polymer ?
#
loop_
_entity_poly.entity_id
_entity_poly.type
_entity_poly.pdbx_seq_one_letter_code
_entity_poly.pdbx_strand_id
1 'polypeptide(L)'
;MHIGSLTIVSETADIVTVLFSGERRVHDFEKIEEQWEFWPATTQRCRSLGIRRVLVLNELEGEISSTYVRDFHTNLGKFGFDREIRYAMVVREPRARAILSLGIALASADGWDIGIFSEVSAAQEWLAQPLP
;
A
#
# COMPACT_ATOMS: atom_id res chain seq x y z
N MET A 1 -13.95 15.45 -8.50
CA MET A 1 -12.50 15.28 -8.66
C MET A 1 -12.02 14.18 -7.72
N HIS A 2 -11.41 13.17 -8.28
CA HIS A 2 -10.93 12.03 -7.48
C HIS A 2 -9.60 12.36 -6.81
N ILE A 3 -9.52 12.09 -5.53
CA ILE A 3 -8.30 12.21 -4.75
C ILE A 3 -7.38 11.03 -5.02
N GLY A 4 -7.99 9.93 -5.36
CA GLY A 4 -7.37 8.68 -5.69
C GLY A 4 -8.37 7.56 -5.52
N SER A 5 -8.09 6.41 -6.10
CA SER A 5 -8.93 5.23 -5.92
C SER A 5 -8.04 4.01 -5.75
N LEU A 6 -8.49 3.10 -4.90
CA LEU A 6 -7.88 1.79 -4.73
C LEU A 6 -8.84 0.76 -5.29
N THR A 7 -8.38 0.00 -6.28
CA THR A 7 -9.20 -0.97 -6.97
C THR A 7 -8.48 -2.30 -7.02
N ILE A 8 -9.18 -3.39 -6.74
CA ILE A 8 -8.64 -4.73 -6.93
C ILE A 8 -8.68 -5.01 -8.43
N VAL A 9 -7.52 -5.18 -9.05
CA VAL A 9 -7.40 -5.39 -10.50
C VAL A 9 -7.10 -6.84 -10.88
N SER A 10 -6.61 -7.64 -9.93
CA SER A 10 -6.30 -9.05 -10.17
C SER A 10 -6.31 -9.83 -8.88
N GLU A 11 -6.79 -11.07 -8.95
CA GLU A 11 -6.71 -12.04 -7.86
C GLU A 11 -6.22 -13.35 -8.46
N THR A 12 -5.09 -13.83 -7.96
CA THR A 12 -4.59 -15.18 -8.28
C THR A 12 -4.78 -16.08 -7.06
N ALA A 13 -4.30 -17.33 -7.11
CA ALA A 13 -4.35 -18.23 -5.97
C ALA A 13 -3.60 -17.68 -4.75
N ASP A 14 -2.56 -16.86 -4.96
CA ASP A 14 -1.62 -16.46 -3.91
C ASP A 14 -1.54 -14.94 -3.69
N ILE A 15 -2.00 -14.13 -4.62
CA ILE A 15 -1.76 -12.68 -4.61
C ILE A 15 -3.03 -11.92 -5.00
N VAL A 16 -3.38 -10.91 -4.19
CA VAL A 16 -4.34 -9.88 -4.57
C VAL A 16 -3.56 -8.67 -5.05
N THR A 17 -3.83 -8.22 -6.27
CA THR A 17 -3.20 -7.03 -6.84
C THR A 17 -4.18 -5.87 -6.81
N VAL A 18 -3.77 -4.76 -6.22
CA VAL A 18 -4.57 -3.55 -6.16
C VAL A 18 -3.88 -2.41 -6.91
N LEU A 19 -4.67 -1.58 -7.56
CA LEU A 19 -4.22 -0.38 -8.23
C LEU A 19 -4.65 0.83 -7.44
N PHE A 20 -3.70 1.65 -7.04
CA PHE A 20 -3.96 2.91 -6.38
C PHE A 20 -3.58 4.03 -7.34
N SER A 21 -4.58 4.71 -7.92
CA SER A 21 -4.39 5.71 -8.97
C SER A 21 -5.17 6.98 -8.67
N GLY A 22 -4.85 8.03 -9.42
CA GLY A 22 -5.49 9.32 -9.29
C GLY A 22 -4.51 10.39 -8.83
N GLU A 23 -5.02 11.47 -8.28
CA GLU A 23 -4.22 12.62 -7.88
C GLU A 23 -4.20 12.76 -6.36
N ARG A 24 -2.99 12.96 -5.80
CA ARG A 24 -2.84 13.22 -4.37
C ARG A 24 -3.35 14.61 -4.03
N ARG A 25 -4.05 14.71 -2.90
CA ARG A 25 -4.47 15.98 -2.33
C ARG A 25 -3.83 16.18 -0.97
N VAL A 26 -2.68 16.79 -0.99
CA VAL A 26 -1.81 16.97 0.18
C VAL A 26 -2.48 17.79 1.28
N HIS A 27 -3.45 18.63 0.92
CA HIS A 27 -4.05 19.61 1.84
C HIS A 27 -5.44 19.21 2.36
N ASP A 28 -5.93 18.03 1.99
CA ASP A 28 -7.31 17.63 2.25
C ASP A 28 -7.34 16.37 3.13
N PHE A 29 -6.88 16.52 4.36
CA PHE A 29 -6.78 15.43 5.32
C PHE A 29 -8.13 14.75 5.60
N GLU A 30 -9.24 15.48 5.59
CA GLU A 30 -10.56 14.92 5.81
C GLU A 30 -10.97 13.94 4.70
N LYS A 31 -10.56 14.21 3.45
CA LYS A 31 -10.90 13.36 2.31
C LYS A 31 -9.96 12.17 2.15
N ILE A 32 -8.81 12.21 2.80
CA ILE A 32 -7.90 11.07 2.84
C ILE A 32 -8.56 9.92 3.62
N GLU A 33 -9.37 10.21 4.63
CA GLU A 33 -10.12 9.20 5.38
C GLU A 33 -11.05 8.38 4.48
N GLU A 34 -11.59 8.96 3.42
CA GLU A 34 -12.42 8.23 2.46
C GLU A 34 -11.63 7.16 1.70
N GLN A 35 -10.34 7.40 1.46
CA GLN A 35 -9.46 6.42 0.82
C GLN A 35 -9.13 5.25 1.75
N TRP A 36 -9.16 5.48 3.05
CA TRP A 36 -8.86 4.47 4.04
C TRP A 36 -9.89 3.35 4.13
N GLU A 37 -11.09 3.58 3.61
CA GLU A 37 -12.12 2.54 3.53
C GLU A 37 -11.73 1.40 2.58
N PHE A 38 -10.86 1.66 1.63
CA PHE A 38 -10.40 0.66 0.66
C PHE A 38 -9.49 -0.39 1.29
N TRP A 39 -8.69 -0.01 2.27
CA TRP A 39 -7.77 -0.95 2.92
C TRP A 39 -8.49 -2.00 3.75
N PRO A 40 -9.50 -1.65 4.55
CA PRO A 40 -10.32 -2.66 5.22
C PRO A 40 -10.99 -3.62 4.26
N ALA A 41 -11.50 -3.12 3.13
CA ALA A 41 -12.12 -3.97 2.11
C ALA A 41 -11.12 -4.93 1.47
N THR A 42 -9.90 -4.47 1.18
CA THR A 42 -8.83 -5.30 0.64
C THR A 42 -8.43 -6.40 1.64
N THR A 43 -8.28 -6.04 2.91
CA THR A 43 -7.96 -6.99 3.98
C THR A 43 -9.05 -8.04 4.11
N GLN A 44 -10.31 -7.63 4.09
CA GLN A 44 -11.45 -8.54 4.15
C GLN A 44 -11.45 -9.51 2.98
N ARG A 45 -11.15 -9.02 1.78
CA ARG A 45 -11.06 -9.86 0.58
C ARG A 45 -9.94 -10.89 0.70
N CYS A 46 -8.78 -10.47 1.17
CA CYS A 46 -7.65 -11.38 1.41
C CYS A 46 -8.03 -12.48 2.39
N ARG A 47 -8.65 -12.11 3.50
CA ARG A 47 -9.08 -13.08 4.51
C ARG A 47 -10.09 -14.09 3.96
N SER A 48 -11.06 -13.62 3.18
CA SER A 48 -12.08 -14.52 2.60
C SER A 48 -11.50 -15.50 1.59
N LEU A 49 -10.41 -15.14 0.92
CA LEU A 49 -9.72 -15.97 -0.06
C LEU A 49 -8.57 -16.79 0.53
N GLY A 50 -8.21 -16.53 1.78
CA GLY A 50 -7.04 -17.15 2.39
C GLY A 50 -5.71 -16.68 1.82
N ILE A 51 -5.68 -15.46 1.28
CA ILE A 51 -4.50 -14.87 0.65
C ILE A 51 -3.79 -13.96 1.65
N ARG A 52 -2.46 -14.07 1.74
CA ARG A 52 -1.63 -13.28 2.65
C ARG A 52 -0.58 -12.43 1.93
N ARG A 53 -0.77 -12.21 0.63
CA ARG A 53 0.14 -11.42 -0.20
C ARG A 53 -0.62 -10.42 -1.02
N VAL A 54 -0.23 -9.15 -0.93
CA VAL A 54 -0.85 -8.05 -1.66
C VAL A 54 0.21 -7.31 -2.45
N LEU A 55 -0.02 -7.17 -3.74
CA LEU A 55 0.79 -6.33 -4.62
C LEU A 55 0.06 -5.01 -4.82
N VAL A 56 0.68 -3.92 -4.42
CA VAL A 56 0.10 -2.57 -4.54
C VAL A 56 0.81 -1.83 -5.67
N LEU A 57 0.06 -1.53 -6.73
CA LEU A 57 0.55 -0.69 -7.82
C LEU A 57 0.16 0.76 -7.49
N ASN A 58 1.11 1.51 -6.93
CA ASN A 58 0.86 2.89 -6.56
C ASN A 58 1.21 3.81 -7.73
N GLU A 59 0.20 4.26 -8.44
CA GLU A 59 0.32 5.14 -9.60
C GLU A 59 -0.26 6.53 -9.31
N LEU A 60 -0.32 6.92 -8.04
CA LEU A 60 -0.79 8.26 -7.66
C LEU A 60 0.16 9.33 -8.19
N GLU A 61 -0.42 10.41 -8.70
CA GLU A 61 0.31 11.57 -9.19
C GLU A 61 0.19 12.74 -8.20
N GLY A 62 1.05 13.74 -8.37
CA GLY A 62 1.03 14.95 -7.56
C GLY A 62 2.00 14.91 -6.37
N GLU A 63 2.04 16.03 -5.65
CA GLU A 63 2.93 16.17 -4.51
C GLU A 63 2.63 15.17 -3.40
N ILE A 64 3.68 14.73 -2.73
CA ILE A 64 3.58 13.81 -1.62
C ILE A 64 4.05 14.51 -0.33
N SER A 65 3.26 14.39 0.73
CA SER A 65 3.58 14.95 2.03
C SER A 65 4.33 13.94 2.89
N SER A 66 5.54 14.28 3.31
CA SER A 66 6.32 13.41 4.21
C SER A 66 5.64 13.25 5.57
N THR A 67 4.95 14.29 6.06
CA THR A 67 4.19 14.21 7.30
C THR A 67 3.04 13.23 7.19
N TYR A 68 2.28 13.29 6.11
CA TYR A 68 1.19 12.36 5.86
C TYR A 68 1.70 10.91 5.74
N VAL A 69 2.79 10.71 4.99
CA VAL A 69 3.40 9.39 4.81
C VAL A 69 3.80 8.81 6.16
N ARG A 70 4.44 9.59 7.02
CA ARG A 70 4.80 9.16 8.36
C ARG A 70 3.57 8.79 9.19
N ASP A 71 2.58 9.66 9.22
CA ASP A 71 1.36 9.44 10.02
C ASP A 71 0.59 8.20 9.53
N PHE A 72 0.51 8.00 8.23
CA PHE A 72 -0.13 6.82 7.64
C PHE A 72 0.60 5.54 8.05
N HIS A 73 1.93 5.48 7.85
CA HIS A 73 2.70 4.27 8.11
C HIS A 73 2.88 3.94 9.59
N THR A 74 2.72 4.92 10.48
CA THR A 74 2.73 4.67 11.91
C THR A 74 1.36 4.27 12.47
N ASN A 75 0.33 4.25 11.62
CA ASN A 75 -1.06 3.92 12.01
C ASN A 75 -1.71 2.90 11.07
N LEU A 76 -0.94 2.02 10.44
CA LEU A 76 -1.45 1.08 9.44
C LEU A 76 -2.61 0.22 9.95
N GLY A 77 -2.52 -0.26 11.17
CA GLY A 77 -3.59 -1.07 11.78
C GLY A 77 -4.91 -0.31 11.85
N LYS A 78 -4.85 0.97 12.16
CA LYS A 78 -6.03 1.85 12.22
C LYS A 78 -6.70 2.00 10.86
N PHE A 79 -5.92 1.90 9.78
CA PHE A 79 -6.42 2.05 8.42
C PHE A 79 -6.82 0.73 7.76
N GLY A 80 -6.82 -0.36 8.52
CA GLY A 80 -7.31 -1.64 8.07
C GLY A 80 -6.27 -2.58 7.50
N PHE A 81 -4.98 -2.27 7.64
CA PHE A 81 -3.91 -3.19 7.27
C PHE A 81 -3.85 -4.35 8.27
N ASP A 82 -3.39 -5.50 7.81
CA ASP A 82 -3.27 -6.71 8.62
C ASP A 82 -1.80 -7.11 8.74
N ARG A 83 -1.33 -7.33 9.97
CA ARG A 83 0.06 -7.74 10.24
C ARG A 83 0.41 -9.12 9.68
N GLU A 84 -0.58 -9.94 9.37
CA GLU A 84 -0.36 -11.26 8.79
C GLU A 84 -0.25 -11.24 7.28
N ILE A 85 -0.46 -10.09 6.65
CA ILE A 85 -0.38 -9.91 5.21
C ILE A 85 0.94 -9.24 4.85
N ARG A 86 1.58 -9.75 3.79
CA ARG A 86 2.76 -9.12 3.19
C ARG A 86 2.33 -8.17 2.08
N TYR A 87 2.75 -6.92 2.19
CA TYR A 87 2.43 -5.88 1.21
C TYR A 87 3.68 -5.48 0.45
N ALA A 88 3.66 -5.64 -0.88
CA ALA A 88 4.70 -5.13 -1.76
C ALA A 88 4.16 -3.94 -2.53
N MET A 89 4.75 -2.77 -2.32
CA MET A 89 4.33 -1.55 -2.99
C MET A 89 5.27 -1.23 -4.15
N VAL A 90 4.73 -1.02 -5.33
CA VAL A 90 5.48 -0.63 -6.52
C VAL A 90 5.25 0.86 -6.77
N VAL A 91 6.31 1.64 -6.73
CA VAL A 91 6.28 3.09 -6.96
C VAL A 91 7.40 3.42 -7.94
N ARG A 92 7.03 3.80 -9.17
CA ARG A 92 8.02 4.04 -10.24
C ARG A 92 8.65 5.42 -10.18
N GLU A 93 7.89 6.42 -9.71
CA GLU A 93 8.40 7.78 -9.62
C GLU A 93 9.43 7.88 -8.49
N PRO A 94 10.71 8.26 -8.79
CA PRO A 94 11.80 8.17 -7.80
C PRO A 94 11.59 9.05 -6.57
N ARG A 95 11.06 10.24 -6.73
CA ARG A 95 10.86 11.17 -5.62
C ARG A 95 9.79 10.66 -4.65
N ALA A 96 8.67 10.19 -5.18
CA ALA A 96 7.61 9.60 -4.37
C ALA A 96 8.11 8.35 -3.67
N ARG A 97 8.87 7.50 -4.38
CA ARG A 97 9.44 6.29 -3.79
C ARG A 97 10.38 6.61 -2.63
N ALA A 98 11.23 7.64 -2.77
CA ALA A 98 12.13 8.05 -1.71
C ALA A 98 11.38 8.47 -0.44
N ILE A 99 10.32 9.25 -0.59
CA ILE A 99 9.51 9.71 0.55
C ILE A 99 8.75 8.54 1.17
N LEU A 100 8.11 7.70 0.35
CA LEU A 100 7.37 6.53 0.83
C LEU A 100 8.28 5.52 1.52
N SER A 101 9.53 5.40 1.07
CA SER A 101 10.51 4.49 1.70
C SER A 101 10.76 4.84 3.16
N LEU A 102 10.70 6.11 3.53
CA LEU A 102 10.87 6.53 4.92
C LEU A 102 9.70 6.01 5.79
N GLY A 103 8.48 6.14 5.29
CA GLY A 103 7.31 5.62 5.99
C GLY A 103 7.32 4.11 6.10
N ILE A 104 7.69 3.43 5.03
CA ILE A 104 7.78 1.97 5.01
C ILE A 104 8.86 1.46 5.96
N ALA A 105 9.99 2.16 6.08
CA ALA A 105 11.02 1.83 7.05
C ALA A 105 10.48 1.90 8.49
N LEU A 106 9.67 2.92 8.80
CA LEU A 106 9.03 3.04 10.12
C LEU A 106 8.07 1.88 10.38
N ALA A 107 7.24 1.54 9.40
CA ALA A 107 6.31 0.43 9.51
C ALA A 107 7.04 -0.90 9.69
N SER A 108 8.09 -1.13 8.91
CA SER A 108 8.90 -2.34 9.01
C SER A 108 9.56 -2.48 10.38
N ALA A 109 10.06 -1.37 10.93
CA ALA A 109 10.62 -1.35 12.28
C ALA A 109 9.59 -1.68 13.35
N ASP A 110 8.30 -1.39 13.09
CA ASP A 110 7.18 -1.72 13.98
C ASP A 110 6.62 -3.14 13.74
N GLY A 111 7.28 -3.94 12.95
CA GLY A 111 6.91 -5.34 12.73
C GLY A 111 5.94 -5.61 11.58
N TRP A 112 5.63 -4.61 10.76
CA TRP A 112 4.82 -4.81 9.57
C TRP A 112 5.63 -5.45 8.46
N ASP A 113 5.01 -6.36 7.72
CA ASP A 113 5.63 -7.05 6.59
C ASP A 113 5.30 -6.28 5.30
N ILE A 114 6.07 -5.24 5.04
CA ILE A 114 5.83 -4.31 3.95
C ILE A 114 7.15 -3.90 3.29
N GLY A 115 7.17 -3.85 1.97
CA GLY A 115 8.34 -3.43 1.20
C GLY A 115 7.96 -2.52 0.04
N ILE A 116 8.95 -1.82 -0.50
CA ILE A 116 8.77 -0.90 -1.62
C ILE A 116 9.76 -1.21 -2.74
N PHE A 117 9.29 -1.12 -3.97
CA PHE A 117 10.03 -1.52 -5.17
C PHE A 117 9.78 -0.55 -6.30
N SER A 118 10.74 -0.44 -7.21
CA SER A 118 10.59 0.36 -8.44
C SER A 118 10.00 -0.45 -9.60
N GLU A 119 10.04 -1.76 -9.51
CA GLU A 119 9.63 -2.67 -10.57
C GLU A 119 8.71 -3.77 -10.06
N VAL A 120 7.72 -4.12 -10.87
CA VAL A 120 6.77 -5.19 -10.54
C VAL A 120 7.47 -6.53 -10.35
N SER A 121 8.43 -6.85 -11.20
CA SER A 121 9.17 -8.13 -11.13
C SER A 121 9.87 -8.30 -9.79
N ALA A 122 10.54 -7.26 -9.30
CA ALA A 122 11.22 -7.30 -8.00
C ALA A 122 10.23 -7.49 -6.84
N ALA A 123 9.09 -6.80 -6.92
CA ALA A 123 8.02 -6.93 -5.93
C ALA A 123 7.46 -8.35 -5.91
N GLN A 124 7.21 -8.93 -7.08
CA GLN A 124 6.70 -10.30 -7.20
C GLN A 124 7.68 -11.32 -6.65
N GLU A 125 8.97 -11.17 -6.92
CA GLU A 125 10.00 -12.04 -6.36
C GLU A 125 10.02 -12.00 -4.84
N TRP A 126 9.91 -10.82 -4.27
CA TRP A 126 9.86 -10.68 -2.82
C TRP A 126 8.58 -11.27 -2.21
N LEU A 127 7.43 -11.04 -2.86
CA LEU A 127 6.17 -11.62 -2.41
C LEU A 127 6.17 -13.15 -2.43
N ALA A 128 6.89 -13.75 -3.39
CA ALA A 128 6.95 -15.21 -3.53
C ALA A 128 7.79 -15.88 -2.44
N GLN A 129 8.58 -15.13 -1.68
CA GLN A 129 9.39 -15.69 -0.59
C GLN A 129 8.48 -16.20 0.53
N PRO A 130 8.95 -17.22 1.31
CA PRO A 130 8.15 -17.73 2.41
C PRO A 130 7.73 -16.65 3.39
N LEU A 131 6.48 -16.73 3.84
CA LEU A 131 5.96 -15.82 4.87
C LEU A 131 6.51 -16.21 6.24
N PRO A 132 6.72 -15.23 7.13
CA PRO A 132 7.17 -15.50 8.49
C PRO A 132 6.19 -16.32 9.30
#